data_6d5ffe9617a8f8df093ae3f2205995a7
#
_entry.id   6d5ffe9617a8f8df093ae3f2205995a7
#
_cell.length_a   1.000
_cell.length_b   1.000
_cell.length_c   1.000
_cell.angle_alpha   90.00
_cell.angle_beta   90.00
_cell.angle_gamma   90.00
#
_symmetry.space_group_name_H-M   'P 1'
#
loop_
_entity.id
_entity.type
_entity.pdbx_description
1 polymer ?
#
loop_
_entity_poly.entity_id
_entity_poly.type
_entity_poly.pdbx_seq_one_letter_code
_entity_poly.pdbx_strand_id
1 'polypeptide(L)'
;WNIFHTFSVAADILNPISDSYMVANGDKAWFGWPNDPEMEKLRDSYAKETDPAKAKALAKAVQDRAIETAQYGWVGQWYGPGAARGTVTGWLKAPVPVMWNIEKK
;
A
#
# COMPACT_ATOMS: atom_id res chain seq x y z
N TRP A 1 7.59 -15.89 16.17
CA TRP A 1 7.01 -14.57 16.50
C TRP A 1 5.48 -14.59 16.31
N ASN A 2 4.76 -13.81 17.11
CA ASN A 2 3.29 -13.76 17.10
C ASN A 2 2.76 -12.41 16.60
N ILE A 3 3.58 -11.39 16.60
CA ILE A 3 3.27 -10.05 16.12
C ILE A 3 4.53 -9.44 15.51
N PHE A 4 4.38 -8.72 14.41
CA PHE A 4 5.41 -7.84 13.89
C PHE A 4 4.80 -6.52 13.42
N HIS A 5 5.59 -5.47 13.39
CA HIS A 5 5.20 -4.17 12.89
C HIS A 5 5.96 -3.87 11.60
N THR A 6 5.28 -3.25 10.66
CA THR A 6 5.86 -2.81 9.40
C THR A 6 5.23 -1.51 8.96
N PHE A 7 5.75 -0.91 7.90
CA PHE A 7 5.19 0.28 7.28
C PHE A 7 5.38 0.22 5.76
N SER A 8 4.55 0.97 5.05
CA SER A 8 4.72 1.25 3.63
C SER A 8 4.50 2.72 3.34
N VAL A 9 5.10 3.21 2.28
CA VAL A 9 4.76 4.53 1.75
C VAL A 9 3.41 4.44 1.04
N ALA A 10 2.64 5.54 1.08
CA ALA A 10 1.30 5.56 0.49
C ALA A 10 1.29 5.17 -1.01
N ALA A 11 2.37 5.44 -1.74
CA ALA A 11 2.48 5.07 -3.15
C ALA A 11 2.42 3.55 -3.39
N ASP A 12 2.91 2.74 -2.45
CA ASP A 12 2.94 1.28 -2.59
C ASP A 12 1.58 0.64 -2.32
N ILE A 13 0.72 1.34 -1.58
CA ILE A 13 -0.58 0.83 -1.11
C ILE A 13 -1.78 1.58 -1.69
N LEU A 14 -1.60 2.23 -2.86
CA LEU A 14 -2.61 3.09 -3.48
C LEU A 14 -3.85 2.37 -3.99
N ASN A 15 -3.74 1.09 -4.29
CA ASN A 15 -4.84 0.32 -4.85
C ASN A 15 -4.73 -1.18 -4.48
N PRO A 16 -5.82 -1.95 -4.62
CA PRO A 16 -5.86 -3.37 -4.22
C PRO A 16 -4.81 -4.27 -4.85
N ILE A 17 -4.20 -3.88 -5.97
CA ILE A 17 -3.21 -4.73 -6.67
C ILE A 17 -1.80 -4.41 -6.18
N SER A 18 -1.46 -3.12 -6.03
CA SER A 18 -0.14 -2.72 -5.54
C SER A 18 0.05 -2.99 -4.04
N ASP A 19 -1.05 -3.06 -3.30
CA ASP A 19 -1.01 -3.32 -1.86
C ASP A 19 -0.71 -4.79 -1.56
N SER A 20 0.54 -5.07 -1.19
CA SER A 20 1.00 -6.42 -0.84
C SER A 20 0.34 -6.97 0.42
N TYR A 21 -0.19 -6.10 1.30
CA TYR A 21 -0.91 -6.53 2.51
C TYR A 21 -2.28 -7.12 2.21
N MET A 22 -2.83 -6.85 1.01
CA MET A 22 -4.10 -7.41 0.54
C MET A 22 -3.95 -8.79 -0.12
N VAL A 23 -2.71 -9.26 -0.34
CA VAL A 23 -2.46 -10.57 -0.91
C VAL A 23 -2.84 -11.66 0.10
N ALA A 24 -3.68 -12.60 -0.30
CA ALA A 24 -4.23 -13.63 0.59
C ALA A 24 -4.20 -15.02 -0.06
N ASN A 25 -3.10 -15.37 -0.72
CA ASN A 25 -2.92 -16.63 -1.45
C ASN A 25 -2.00 -17.64 -0.71
N GLY A 26 -2.03 -17.61 0.60
CA GLY A 26 -1.34 -18.59 1.46
C GLY A 26 0.18 -18.34 1.50
N ASP A 27 0.96 -19.34 1.18
CA ASP A 27 2.44 -19.33 1.25
C ASP A 27 3.11 -18.26 0.35
N LYS A 28 2.40 -17.70 -0.60
CA LYS A 28 2.84 -16.59 -1.46
C LYS A 28 2.40 -15.21 -0.96
N ALA A 29 1.59 -15.18 0.11
CA ALA A 29 1.17 -13.93 0.72
C ALA A 29 2.28 -13.32 1.58
N TRP A 30 2.06 -12.07 2.01
CA TRP A 30 2.94 -11.39 2.96
C TRP A 30 2.97 -12.14 4.31
N PHE A 31 3.89 -11.77 5.16
CA PHE A 31 4.07 -12.40 6.49
C PHE A 31 2.75 -12.47 7.27
N GLY A 32 2.47 -13.64 7.83
CA GLY A 32 1.17 -14.02 8.36
C GLY A 32 0.47 -15.02 7.45
N TRP A 33 0.85 -15.04 6.18
CA TRP A 33 0.42 -16.01 5.16
C TRP A 33 -1.10 -16.18 5.09
N PRO A 34 -1.87 -15.08 5.00
CA PRO A 34 -3.32 -15.20 4.92
C PRO A 34 -3.74 -16.01 3.69
N ASN A 35 -4.76 -16.81 3.86
CA ASN A 35 -5.35 -17.61 2.78
C ASN A 35 -6.85 -17.34 2.72
N ASP A 36 -7.25 -16.43 1.84
CA ASP A 36 -8.63 -16.02 1.64
C ASP A 36 -8.96 -15.97 0.14
N PRO A 37 -9.54 -17.04 -0.41
CA PRO A 37 -9.90 -17.11 -1.82
C PRO A 37 -10.90 -16.03 -2.27
N GLU A 38 -11.74 -15.52 -1.37
CA GLU A 38 -12.68 -14.44 -1.71
C GLU A 38 -11.94 -13.11 -1.87
N MET A 39 -10.96 -12.82 -1.02
CA MET A 39 -10.08 -11.67 -1.18
C MET A 39 -9.37 -11.71 -2.54
N GLU A 40 -8.77 -12.84 -2.90
CA GLU A 40 -8.09 -12.98 -4.19
C GLU A 40 -9.03 -12.83 -5.38
N LYS A 41 -10.26 -13.34 -5.29
CA LYS A 41 -11.28 -13.16 -6.33
C LYS A 41 -11.69 -11.70 -6.48
N LEU A 42 -11.84 -10.95 -5.39
CA LEU A 42 -12.13 -9.51 -5.44
C LEU A 42 -10.99 -8.73 -6.07
N ARG A 43 -9.74 -9.04 -5.72
CA ARG A 43 -8.54 -8.44 -6.30
C ARG A 43 -8.42 -8.74 -7.80
N ASP A 44 -8.65 -9.98 -8.22
CA ASP A 44 -8.66 -10.39 -9.62
C ASP A 44 -9.76 -9.66 -10.42
N SER A 45 -10.93 -9.50 -9.83
CA SER A 45 -12.03 -8.77 -10.46
C SER A 45 -11.68 -7.29 -10.63
N TYR A 46 -11.07 -6.68 -9.61
CA TYR A 46 -10.58 -5.31 -9.69
C TYR A 46 -9.52 -5.13 -10.79
N ALA A 47 -8.58 -6.07 -10.91
CA ALA A 47 -7.51 -6.01 -11.91
C ALA A 47 -8.02 -6.04 -13.36
N LYS A 48 -9.20 -6.64 -13.59
CA LYS A 48 -9.81 -6.81 -14.92
C LYS A 48 -10.85 -5.74 -15.24
N GLU A 49 -11.27 -4.96 -14.24
CA GLU A 49 -12.35 -3.99 -14.42
C GLU A 49 -11.83 -2.71 -15.10
N THR A 50 -12.53 -2.27 -16.11
CA THR A 50 -12.21 -1.05 -16.88
C THR A 50 -13.16 0.11 -16.61
N ASP A 51 -14.34 -0.17 -16.05
CA ASP A 51 -15.31 0.86 -15.64
C ASP A 51 -14.88 1.48 -14.30
N PRO A 52 -14.62 2.79 -14.21
CA PRO A 52 -14.16 3.44 -12.99
C PRO A 52 -15.12 3.31 -11.80
N ALA A 53 -16.43 3.30 -12.05
CA ALA A 53 -17.42 3.19 -10.97
C ALA A 53 -17.44 1.78 -10.41
N LYS A 54 -17.34 0.76 -11.24
CA LYS A 54 -17.24 -0.63 -10.82
C LYS A 54 -15.90 -0.92 -10.15
N ALA A 55 -14.80 -0.40 -10.69
CA ALA A 55 -13.49 -0.51 -10.07
C ALA A 55 -13.49 0.08 -8.64
N LYS A 56 -14.11 1.25 -8.45
CA LYS A 56 -14.27 1.84 -7.12
C LYS A 56 -15.10 0.97 -6.17
N ALA A 57 -16.17 0.35 -6.66
CA ALA A 57 -16.99 -0.56 -5.87
C ALA A 57 -16.21 -1.82 -5.47
N LEU A 58 -15.41 -2.37 -6.39
CA LEU A 58 -14.54 -3.52 -6.10
C LEU A 58 -13.43 -3.17 -5.12
N ALA A 59 -12.79 -1.99 -5.25
CA ALA A 59 -11.82 -1.53 -4.27
C ALA A 59 -12.42 -1.41 -2.87
N LYS A 60 -13.65 -0.89 -2.78
CA LYS A 60 -14.39 -0.87 -1.51
C LYS A 60 -14.64 -2.27 -0.97
N ALA A 61 -15.04 -3.22 -1.80
CA ALA A 61 -15.29 -4.59 -1.38
C ALA A 61 -14.01 -5.28 -0.85
N VAL A 62 -12.86 -5.02 -1.48
CA VAL A 62 -11.54 -5.47 -0.98
C VAL A 62 -11.26 -4.88 0.39
N GLN A 63 -11.49 -3.58 0.58
CA GLN A 63 -11.30 -2.91 1.87
C GLN A 63 -12.24 -3.48 2.95
N ASP A 64 -13.51 -3.65 2.65
CA ASP A 64 -14.50 -4.20 3.58
C ASP A 64 -14.08 -5.63 3.99
N ARG A 65 -13.62 -6.44 3.04
CA ARG A 65 -13.13 -7.81 3.31
C ARG A 65 -11.89 -7.80 4.19
N ALA A 66 -10.94 -6.91 3.94
CA ALA A 66 -9.73 -6.79 4.75
C ALA A 66 -10.04 -6.42 6.21
N ILE A 67 -11.03 -5.56 6.44
CA ILE A 67 -11.50 -5.19 7.77
C ILE A 67 -12.19 -6.39 8.44
N GLU A 68 -13.06 -7.09 7.72
CA GLU A 68 -13.79 -8.26 8.23
C GLU A 68 -12.85 -9.39 8.68
N THR A 69 -11.86 -9.70 7.86
CA THR A 69 -10.91 -10.79 8.11
C THR A 69 -9.74 -10.38 9.00
N ALA A 70 -9.56 -9.08 9.25
CA ALA A 70 -8.49 -8.51 10.06
C ALA A 70 -7.09 -9.08 9.69
N GLN A 71 -6.78 -9.16 8.40
CA GLN A 71 -5.50 -9.66 7.90
C GLN A 71 -4.31 -8.90 8.50
N TYR A 72 -4.50 -7.61 8.78
CA TYR A 72 -3.56 -6.77 9.52
C TYR A 72 -4.30 -5.71 10.34
N GLY A 73 -3.66 -5.20 11.37
CA GLY A 73 -4.17 -4.11 12.19
C GLY A 73 -3.57 -2.77 11.76
N TRP A 74 -4.42 -1.81 11.42
CA TRP A 74 -3.99 -0.45 11.11
C TRP A 74 -3.62 0.29 12.40
N VAL A 75 -2.35 0.67 12.54
CA VAL A 75 -1.87 1.40 13.72
C VAL A 75 -1.98 2.91 13.55
N GLY A 76 -1.77 3.42 12.33
CA GLY A 76 -1.89 4.84 12.04
C GLY A 76 -1.00 5.29 10.87
N GLN A 77 -1.03 6.60 10.63
CA GLN A 77 -0.14 7.27 9.69
C GLN A 77 0.91 8.08 10.44
N TRP A 78 2.07 8.20 9.84
CA TRP A 78 3.14 9.04 10.36
C TRP A 78 3.84 9.78 9.21
N TYR A 79 4.46 10.88 9.53
CA TYR A 79 5.28 11.62 8.57
C TYR A 79 6.76 11.37 8.88
N GLY A 80 7.53 10.94 7.88
CA GLY A 80 8.99 10.87 7.96
C GLY A 80 9.58 12.27 7.73
N PRO A 81 10.03 12.99 8.77
CA PRO A 81 10.66 14.28 8.56
C PRO A 81 12.00 14.11 7.83
N GLY A 82 12.24 14.94 6.82
CA GLY A 82 13.52 15.06 6.14
C GLY A 82 14.19 16.37 6.49
N ALA A 83 15.50 16.37 6.60
CA ALA A 83 16.30 17.57 6.78
C ALA A 83 17.44 17.61 5.75
N ALA A 84 17.71 18.82 5.23
CA ALA A 84 18.83 19.05 4.34
C ALA A 84 19.55 20.34 4.74
N ARG A 85 20.83 20.44 4.38
CA ARG A 85 21.58 21.70 4.53
C ARG A 85 21.00 22.77 3.61
N GLY A 86 21.00 24.04 4.02
CA GLY A 86 20.54 25.15 3.22
C GLY A 86 21.30 25.39 1.90
N THR A 87 22.45 24.73 1.75
CA THR A 87 23.24 24.70 0.49
C THR A 87 22.72 23.67 -0.52
N VAL A 88 21.70 22.87 -0.17
CA VAL A 88 21.11 21.88 -1.06
C VAL A 88 19.76 22.38 -1.51
N THR A 89 19.56 22.48 -2.80
CA THR A 89 18.35 23.03 -3.45
C THR A 89 17.75 22.02 -4.42
N GLY A 90 16.58 22.31 -4.99
CA GLY A 90 15.95 21.47 -6.02
C GLY A 90 15.14 20.28 -5.48
N TRP A 91 14.79 20.27 -4.20
CA TRP A 91 13.95 19.22 -3.61
C TRP A 91 12.58 19.16 -4.26
N LEU A 92 12.21 18.00 -4.75
CA LEU A 92 10.88 17.73 -5.26
C LEU A 92 9.94 17.33 -4.13
N LYS A 93 8.72 17.89 -4.13
CA LYS A 93 7.64 17.42 -3.23
C LYS A 93 7.07 16.11 -3.77
N ALA A 94 7.53 15.00 -3.25
CA ALA A 94 7.10 13.67 -3.64
C ALA A 94 6.89 12.79 -2.40
N PRO A 95 6.08 11.73 -2.48
CA PRO A 95 5.87 10.80 -1.38
C PRO A 95 7.14 10.07 -0.92
N VAL A 96 8.13 10.01 -1.79
CA VAL A 96 9.46 9.44 -1.54
C VAL A 96 10.55 10.44 -1.94
N PRO A 97 11.73 10.39 -1.33
CA PRO A 97 12.85 11.24 -1.74
C PRO A 97 13.23 10.99 -3.19
N VAL A 98 13.13 12.02 -4.02
CA VAL A 98 13.54 11.98 -5.44
C VAL A 98 14.75 12.88 -5.61
N MET A 99 15.88 12.31 -6.02
CA MET A 99 17.18 12.97 -6.05
C MET A 99 17.53 13.62 -7.40
N TRP A 100 16.67 13.51 -8.40
CA TRP A 100 16.96 13.91 -9.79
C TRP A 100 17.26 15.39 -9.99
N ASN A 101 16.72 16.23 -9.13
CA ASN A 101 16.75 17.70 -9.29
C ASN A 101 17.56 18.40 -8.20
N ILE A 102 18.32 17.63 -7.44
CA ILE A 102 19.10 18.16 -6.31
C ILE A 102 20.41 18.77 -6.80
N GLU A 103 20.66 20.00 -6.38
CA GLU A 103 21.88 20.73 -6.62
C GLU A 103 22.52 21.16 -5.28
N LYS A 104 23.84 21.07 -5.21
CA LYS A 104 24.63 21.61 -4.11
C LYS A 104 25.23 22.96 -4.55
N LYS A 105 24.90 24.01 -3.84
CA LYS A 105 25.51 25.35 -3.97
C LYS A 105 26.73 25.48 -3.06
#